data_b94891ddd5c30684b3375a6988b21ed5
#
_entry.id   b94891ddd5c30684b3375a6988b21ed5
#
_cell.length_a   1.000
_cell.length_b   1.000
_cell.length_c   1.000
_cell.angle_alpha   90.00
_cell.angle_beta   90.00
_cell.angle_gamma   90.00
#
_symmetry.space_group_name_H-M   'P 1'
#
loop_
_entity.id
_entity.type
_entity.pdbx_description
1 polymer ?
#
loop_
_entity_poly.entity_id
_entity_poly.type
_entity_poly.pdbx_seq_one_letter_code
_entity_poly.pdbx_strand_id
1 'polypeptide(L)'
;MKKLLIICLAGISGILTTACQEKKTDKITVNWATFNIRYDNPADSLNNWKYRKDTVAAFIKANQLDIVGMQEVLHNQLEDLKQRLPEYAEVGVGREDGKTQGEYAPLFYRKDRFEALDSNTFWLSQFPESVGFIGWDG
;
A
#
# COMPACT_ATOMS: atom_id res chain seq x y z
N MET A 1 -9.43 -41.31 -81.44
CA MET A 1 -9.28 -39.98 -80.91
C MET A 1 -9.17 -40.10 -79.39
N LYS A 2 -7.93 -39.99 -78.85
CA LYS A 2 -7.64 -40.14 -77.42
C LYS A 2 -7.69 -38.74 -76.75
N LYS A 3 -8.63 -38.53 -75.80
CA LYS A 3 -8.65 -37.29 -75.03
C LYS A 3 -7.70 -37.41 -73.84
N LEU A 4 -6.73 -36.47 -73.79
CA LEU A 4 -5.76 -36.36 -72.70
C LEU A 4 -6.38 -35.50 -71.59
N LEU A 5 -6.52 -36.11 -70.39
CA LEU A 5 -7.03 -35.41 -69.20
C LEU A 5 -5.85 -34.83 -68.41
N ILE A 6 -5.73 -33.53 -68.37
CA ILE A 6 -4.68 -32.84 -67.58
C ILE A 6 -5.28 -32.57 -66.17
N ILE A 7 -4.75 -33.22 -65.16
CA ILE A 7 -5.08 -32.97 -63.76
C ILE A 7 -4.11 -31.92 -63.19
N CYS A 8 -4.61 -30.70 -62.98
CA CYS A 8 -3.86 -29.67 -62.23
C CYS A 8 -3.93 -29.96 -60.74
N LEU A 9 -2.85 -30.39 -60.12
CA LEU A 9 -2.72 -30.41 -58.68
C LEU A 9 -2.38 -28.98 -58.21
N ALA A 10 -3.37 -28.30 -57.62
CA ALA A 10 -3.15 -27.06 -56.90
C ALA A 10 -2.63 -27.41 -55.49
N GLY A 11 -1.34 -27.20 -55.26
CA GLY A 11 -0.74 -27.32 -53.94
C GLY A 11 -1.17 -26.15 -53.04
N ILE A 12 -2.01 -26.43 -52.03
CA ILE A 12 -2.33 -25.46 -51.00
C ILE A 12 -1.18 -25.43 -49.98
N SER A 13 -0.30 -24.43 -50.11
CA SER A 13 0.75 -24.16 -49.13
C SER A 13 0.11 -23.46 -47.96
N GLY A 14 -0.24 -24.24 -46.90
CA GLY A 14 -0.75 -23.69 -45.67
C GLY A 14 0.35 -22.98 -44.90
N ILE A 15 0.33 -21.65 -44.89
CA ILE A 15 1.18 -20.83 -44.01
C ILE A 15 0.60 -20.93 -42.59
N LEU A 16 1.21 -21.76 -41.74
CA LEU A 16 0.92 -21.72 -40.28
C LEU A 16 1.48 -20.41 -39.70
N THR A 17 0.68 -19.40 -39.59
CA THR A 17 0.98 -18.23 -38.77
C THR A 17 0.81 -18.61 -37.31
N THR A 18 1.91 -18.91 -36.66
CA THR A 18 1.95 -19.02 -35.20
C THR A 18 1.77 -17.62 -34.63
N ALA A 19 0.51 -17.26 -34.27
CA ALA A 19 0.27 -16.04 -33.54
C ALA A 19 0.89 -16.21 -32.14
N CYS A 20 1.99 -15.53 -31.85
CA CYS A 20 2.44 -15.32 -30.50
C CYS A 20 1.35 -14.50 -29.79
N GLN A 21 0.52 -15.16 -28.97
CA GLN A 21 -0.33 -14.47 -28.02
C GLN A 21 0.58 -13.86 -26.97
N GLU A 22 0.80 -12.56 -27.06
CA GLU A 22 1.38 -11.80 -25.95
C GLU A 22 0.48 -12.01 -24.72
N LYS A 23 1.03 -12.62 -23.70
CA LYS A 23 0.37 -12.77 -22.41
C LYS A 23 0.15 -11.35 -21.85
N LYS A 24 -1.08 -10.87 -21.91
CA LYS A 24 -1.46 -9.58 -21.37
C LYS A 24 -1.18 -9.64 -19.87
N THR A 25 -0.08 -9.09 -19.42
CA THR A 25 0.18 -8.92 -17.99
C THR A 25 -0.76 -7.81 -17.49
N ASP A 26 -1.74 -8.17 -16.70
CA ASP A 26 -2.60 -7.18 -16.04
C ASP A 26 -1.71 -6.32 -15.13
N LYS A 27 -1.56 -5.06 -15.52
CA LYS A 27 -0.81 -4.09 -14.73
C LYS A 27 -1.66 -3.72 -13.52
N ILE A 28 -1.15 -4.01 -12.32
CA ILE A 28 -1.76 -3.55 -11.08
C ILE A 28 -1.17 -2.16 -10.79
N THR A 29 -2.03 -1.17 -10.66
CA THR A 29 -1.64 0.18 -10.24
C THR A 29 -1.90 0.30 -8.74
N VAL A 30 -0.92 0.80 -7.99
CA VAL A 30 -1.00 1.05 -6.55
C VAL A 30 -0.73 2.52 -6.29
N ASN A 31 -1.69 3.21 -5.66
CA ASN A 31 -1.54 4.59 -5.20
C ASN A 31 -1.02 4.55 -3.76
N TRP A 32 0.16 5.06 -3.52
CA TRP A 32 0.73 5.05 -2.19
C TRP A 32 1.33 6.40 -1.81
N ALA A 33 1.40 6.67 -0.51
CA ALA A 33 1.98 7.90 0.04
C ALA A 33 2.73 7.64 1.34
N THR A 34 3.68 8.52 1.65
CA THR A 34 4.22 8.72 2.99
C THR A 34 3.66 10.02 3.53
N PHE A 35 3.20 10.04 4.78
CA PHE A 35 2.48 11.17 5.33
C PHE A 35 2.78 11.36 6.82
N ASN A 36 3.66 12.29 7.16
CA ASN A 36 3.79 12.75 8.53
C ASN A 36 2.55 13.55 8.88
N ILE A 37 1.72 13.01 9.79
CA ILE A 37 0.45 13.64 10.17
C ILE A 37 0.61 14.64 11.33
N ARG A 38 1.79 14.84 11.87
CA ARG A 38 2.12 15.60 13.06
C ARG A 38 1.39 15.06 14.30
N TYR A 39 2.12 14.74 15.35
CA TYR A 39 1.51 14.24 16.59
C TYR A 39 0.52 15.24 17.21
N ASP A 40 -0.37 14.74 18.07
CA ASP A 40 -1.36 15.55 18.76
C ASP A 40 -0.70 16.35 19.88
N ASN A 41 -0.28 17.57 19.57
CA ASN A 41 0.32 18.50 20.52
C ASN A 41 -0.74 19.47 21.05
N PRO A 42 -1.04 19.48 22.34
CA PRO A 42 -2.00 20.43 22.94
C PRO A 42 -1.65 21.91 22.68
N ALA A 43 -0.38 22.23 22.48
CA ALA A 43 0.09 23.60 22.21
C ALA A 43 -0.16 24.07 20.78
N ASP A 44 -0.62 23.22 19.87
CA ASP A 44 -0.79 23.56 18.44
C ASP A 44 -1.97 24.48 18.12
N SER A 45 -2.72 24.92 19.13
CA SER A 45 -3.81 25.89 18.96
C SER A 45 -4.79 25.47 17.85
N LEU A 46 -4.90 26.27 16.77
CA LEU A 46 -5.78 26.02 15.63
C LEU A 46 -5.30 24.84 14.75
N ASN A 47 -4.06 24.40 14.90
CA ASN A 47 -3.50 23.22 14.21
C ASN A 47 -3.57 21.96 15.05
N ASN A 48 -4.26 21.99 16.21
CA ASN A 48 -4.44 20.82 17.05
C ASN A 48 -5.13 19.68 16.28
N TRP A 49 -4.81 18.44 16.64
CA TRP A 49 -5.31 17.23 15.99
C TRP A 49 -6.83 17.20 15.86
N LYS A 50 -7.57 17.63 16.88
CA LYS A 50 -9.05 17.65 16.88
C LYS A 50 -9.66 18.39 15.69
N TYR A 51 -8.93 19.35 15.10
CA TYR A 51 -9.38 20.11 13.93
C TYR A 51 -8.87 19.52 12.60
N ARG A 52 -7.84 18.65 12.63
CA ARG A 52 -7.19 18.11 11.43
C ARG A 52 -7.63 16.70 11.08
N LYS A 53 -8.09 15.90 12.06
CA LYS A 53 -8.36 14.48 11.90
C LYS A 53 -9.33 14.15 10.74
N ASP A 54 -10.38 14.95 10.56
CA ASP A 54 -11.34 14.74 9.48
C ASP A 54 -10.72 15.10 8.12
N THR A 55 -9.89 16.14 8.06
CA THR A 55 -9.17 16.55 6.85
C THR A 55 -8.13 15.52 6.44
N VAL A 56 -7.38 14.94 7.39
CA VAL A 56 -6.40 13.88 7.12
C VAL A 56 -7.09 12.65 6.52
N ALA A 57 -8.19 12.20 7.13
CA ALA A 57 -8.95 11.07 6.59
C ALA A 57 -9.56 11.38 5.21
N ALA A 58 -10.11 12.59 5.04
CA ALA A 58 -10.67 13.04 3.76
C ALA A 58 -9.59 13.10 2.64
N PHE A 59 -8.38 13.56 2.98
CA PHE A 59 -7.26 13.58 2.04
C PHE A 59 -6.90 12.17 1.53
N ILE A 60 -6.82 11.19 2.43
CA ILE A 60 -6.53 9.80 2.08
C ILE A 60 -7.58 9.24 1.12
N LYS A 61 -8.87 9.47 1.42
CA LYS A 61 -9.99 9.02 0.59
C LYS A 61 -10.03 9.73 -0.76
N ALA A 62 -9.91 11.05 -0.78
CA ALA A 62 -9.99 11.86 -2.00
C ALA A 62 -8.88 11.51 -3.01
N ASN A 63 -7.69 11.14 -2.52
CA ASN A 63 -6.58 10.72 -3.36
C ASN A 63 -6.60 9.20 -3.65
N GLN A 64 -7.61 8.48 -3.20
CA GLN A 64 -7.77 7.04 -3.42
C GLN A 64 -6.47 6.28 -3.08
N LEU A 65 -5.84 6.64 -1.97
CA LEU A 65 -4.59 6.02 -1.56
C LEU A 65 -4.84 4.57 -1.15
N ASP A 66 -4.10 3.67 -1.74
CA ASP A 66 -4.19 2.25 -1.45
C ASP A 66 -3.38 1.87 -0.21
N ILE A 67 -2.22 2.51 -0.07
CA ILE A 67 -1.28 2.29 1.03
C ILE A 67 -0.76 3.66 1.50
N VAL A 68 -0.75 3.88 2.82
CA VAL A 68 -0.23 5.10 3.43
C VAL A 68 0.68 4.76 4.60
N GLY A 69 1.97 5.03 4.46
CA GLY A 69 2.91 5.00 5.59
C GLY A 69 2.84 6.34 6.33
N MET A 70 2.51 6.33 7.61
CA MET A 70 2.37 7.55 8.40
C MET A 70 3.49 7.67 9.43
N GLN A 71 3.75 8.88 9.89
CA GLN A 71 4.71 9.20 10.94
C GLN A 71 4.06 10.12 11.98
N GLU A 72 4.64 10.16 13.18
CA GLU A 72 4.21 10.95 14.34
C GLU A 72 2.78 10.63 14.80
N VAL A 73 2.34 9.38 14.66
CA VAL A 73 0.98 9.00 15.01
C VAL A 73 0.92 8.56 16.48
N LEU A 74 0.21 9.29 17.33
CA LEU A 74 -0.10 8.84 18.68
C LEU A 74 -1.28 7.87 18.69
N HIS A 75 -1.41 7.09 19.76
CA HIS A 75 -2.45 6.05 19.87
C HIS A 75 -3.87 6.62 19.65
N ASN A 76 -4.19 7.78 20.25
CA ASN A 76 -5.49 8.42 20.04
C ASN A 76 -5.73 8.85 18.59
N GLN A 77 -4.68 9.28 17.88
CA GLN A 77 -4.77 9.62 16.46
C GLN A 77 -4.98 8.37 15.61
N LEU A 78 -4.31 7.25 15.95
CA LEU A 78 -4.51 5.97 15.30
C LEU A 78 -5.97 5.52 15.40
N GLU A 79 -6.56 5.55 16.60
CA GLU A 79 -7.94 5.16 16.84
C GLU A 79 -8.93 6.09 16.13
N ASP A 80 -8.68 7.41 16.12
CA ASP A 80 -9.46 8.37 15.36
C ASP A 80 -9.46 8.08 13.86
N LEU A 81 -8.30 7.68 13.29
CA LEU A 81 -8.19 7.33 11.89
C LEU A 81 -8.86 6.00 11.56
N LYS A 82 -8.76 4.98 12.41
CA LYS A 82 -9.47 3.70 12.25
C LYS A 82 -10.98 3.90 12.15
N GLN A 83 -11.54 4.77 12.99
CA GLN A 83 -12.97 5.10 12.95
C GLN A 83 -13.38 5.80 11.63
N ARG A 84 -12.49 6.61 11.05
CA ARG A 84 -12.75 7.41 9.85
C ARG A 84 -12.43 6.69 8.55
N LEU A 85 -11.60 5.67 8.63
CA LEU A 85 -11.10 4.88 7.52
C LEU A 85 -11.47 3.39 7.70
N PRO A 86 -12.76 3.05 7.88
CA PRO A 86 -13.16 1.67 8.16
C PRO A 86 -12.83 0.69 7.01
N GLU A 87 -12.58 1.21 5.82
CA GLU A 87 -12.15 0.44 4.64
C GLU A 87 -10.65 0.09 4.65
N TYR A 88 -9.88 0.64 5.60
CA TYR A 88 -8.45 0.34 5.79
C TYR A 88 -8.23 -0.60 6.98
N ALA A 89 -7.16 -1.36 6.88
CA ALA A 89 -6.52 -2.01 8.01
C ALA A 89 -5.17 -1.34 8.25
N GLU A 90 -4.58 -1.55 9.43
CA GLU A 90 -3.28 -0.99 9.78
C GLU A 90 -2.36 -2.04 10.39
N VAL A 91 -1.06 -1.79 10.27
CA VAL A 91 0.00 -2.48 10.98
C VAL A 91 0.96 -1.46 11.57
N GLY A 92 1.51 -1.75 12.72
CA GLY A 92 2.45 -0.91 13.45
C GLY A 92 2.15 -0.89 14.95
N VAL A 93 3.14 -0.51 15.73
CA VAL A 93 3.07 -0.46 17.20
C VAL A 93 3.67 0.84 17.72
N GLY A 94 3.34 1.22 18.94
CA GLY A 94 3.95 2.35 19.64
C GLY A 94 5.43 2.09 19.93
N ARG A 95 6.26 3.08 19.66
CA ARG A 95 7.73 2.93 19.71
C ARG A 95 8.31 2.68 21.09
N GLU A 96 7.59 3.09 22.17
CA GLU A 96 8.14 3.00 23.53
C GLU A 96 7.96 1.62 24.17
N ASP A 97 6.83 0.97 23.92
CA ASP A 97 6.49 -0.31 24.57
C ASP A 97 6.21 -1.46 23.59
N GLY A 98 6.30 -1.18 22.30
CA GLY A 98 5.94 -2.14 21.27
C GLY A 98 4.45 -2.47 21.23
N LYS A 99 3.62 -1.61 21.82
CA LYS A 99 2.14 -1.76 21.89
C LYS A 99 1.44 -0.44 21.60
N THR A 100 1.22 0.37 22.65
CA THR A 100 0.38 1.58 22.55
C THR A 100 1.07 2.87 22.97
N GLN A 101 2.27 2.82 23.51
CA GLN A 101 2.96 4.01 24.02
C GLN A 101 3.94 4.59 23.01
N GLY A 102 4.01 5.92 23.02
CA GLY A 102 4.85 6.70 22.10
C GLY A 102 4.24 6.85 20.70
N GLU A 103 5.03 7.39 19.81
CA GLU A 103 4.65 7.56 18.43
C GLU A 103 4.72 6.25 17.65
N TYR A 104 3.76 6.07 16.76
CA TYR A 104 3.74 5.00 15.78
C TYR A 104 4.29 5.50 14.44
N ALA A 105 4.79 4.58 13.65
CA ALA A 105 4.98 4.73 12.20
C ALA A 105 4.12 3.68 11.47
N PRO A 106 2.77 3.80 11.53
CA PRO A 106 1.88 2.76 11.05
C PRO A 106 1.78 2.78 9.53
N LEU A 107 1.47 1.61 8.95
CA LEU A 107 1.09 1.46 7.56
C LEU A 107 -0.41 1.18 7.50
N PHE A 108 -1.19 2.06 6.87
CA PHE A 108 -2.59 1.84 6.53
C PHE A 108 -2.68 1.29 5.11
N TYR A 109 -3.56 0.30 4.88
CA TYR A 109 -3.79 -0.29 3.57
C TYR A 109 -5.26 -0.66 3.36
N ARG A 110 -5.72 -0.57 2.11
CA ARG A 110 -7.10 -0.93 1.74
C ARG A 110 -7.32 -2.43 1.85
N LYS A 111 -8.27 -2.85 2.71
CA LYS A 111 -8.63 -4.26 2.98
C LYS A 111 -9.21 -5.00 1.78
N ASP A 112 -9.83 -4.29 0.86
CA ASP A 112 -10.43 -4.87 -0.34
C ASP A 112 -9.41 -5.16 -1.45
N ARG A 113 -8.17 -4.67 -1.30
CA ARG A 113 -7.11 -4.81 -2.29
C ARG A 113 -5.85 -5.51 -1.78
N PHE A 114 -5.62 -5.46 -0.48
CA PHE A 114 -4.37 -5.94 0.13
C PHE A 114 -4.64 -6.71 1.41
N GLU A 115 -3.77 -7.65 1.68
CA GLU A 115 -3.69 -8.42 2.92
C GLU A 115 -2.26 -8.36 3.44
N ALA A 116 -2.08 -8.09 4.73
CA ALA A 116 -0.78 -8.19 5.37
C ALA A 116 -0.45 -9.66 5.61
N LEU A 117 0.51 -10.21 4.88
CA LEU A 117 0.95 -11.59 5.03
C LEU A 117 1.89 -11.77 6.22
N ASP A 118 2.66 -10.71 6.52
CA ASP A 118 3.57 -10.65 7.66
C ASP A 118 3.79 -9.18 8.03
N SER A 119 4.07 -8.91 9.32
CA SER A 119 4.40 -7.58 9.81
C SER A 119 5.35 -7.65 10.99
N ASN A 120 6.33 -6.78 11.00
CA ASN A 120 7.23 -6.60 12.12
C ASN A 120 7.59 -5.13 12.27
N THR A 121 7.99 -4.73 13.48
CA THR A 121 8.53 -3.40 13.78
C THR A 121 9.94 -3.56 14.34
N PHE A 122 10.86 -2.76 13.85
CA PHE A 122 12.22 -2.70 14.35
C PHE A 122 12.57 -1.26 14.75
N TRP A 123 13.51 -1.14 15.68
CA TRP A 123 13.97 0.16 16.18
C TRP A 123 15.26 0.56 15.48
N LEU A 124 15.34 1.79 15.02
CA LEU A 124 16.55 2.34 14.37
C LEU A 124 17.62 2.56 15.44
N SER A 125 18.34 1.51 15.77
CA SER A 125 19.39 1.49 16.78
C SER A 125 20.38 0.35 16.49
N GLN A 126 21.46 0.27 17.28
CA GLN A 126 22.37 -0.87 17.24
C GLN A 126 21.73 -2.18 17.73
N PHE A 127 20.53 -2.12 18.34
CA PHE A 127 19.75 -3.27 18.79
C PHE A 127 18.32 -3.19 18.23
N PRO A 128 18.12 -3.46 16.94
CA PRO A 128 16.85 -3.22 16.27
C PRO A 128 15.67 -4.04 16.82
N GLU A 129 15.94 -5.16 17.47
CA GLU A 129 14.91 -6.01 18.10
C GLU A 129 14.58 -5.59 19.55
N SER A 130 15.28 -4.59 20.10
CA SER A 130 15.06 -4.14 21.48
C SER A 130 14.00 -3.06 21.53
N VAL A 131 12.80 -3.45 21.98
CA VAL A 131 11.65 -2.55 22.10
C VAL A 131 11.97 -1.34 22.96
N GLY A 132 11.65 -0.16 22.46
CA GLY A 132 11.83 1.11 23.16
C GLY A 132 13.30 1.54 23.34
N PHE A 133 14.22 0.82 22.73
CA PHE A 133 15.64 1.19 22.85
C PHE A 133 15.92 2.47 22.04
N ILE A 134 16.47 3.47 22.70
CA ILE A 134 16.93 4.72 22.09
C ILE A 134 18.39 4.53 21.71
N GLY A 135 18.70 4.56 20.43
CA GLY A 135 20.05 4.40 19.92
C GLY A 135 20.47 5.59 19.05
N TRP A 136 21.77 5.69 18.80
CA TRP A 136 22.39 6.75 18.01
C TRP A 136 21.97 8.15 18.47
N ASP A 137 21.14 8.85 17.70
CA ASP A 137 20.75 10.24 17.95
C ASP A 137 19.26 10.38 18.29
N GLY A 138 18.66 9.35 18.87
CA GLY A 138 17.22 9.31 19.21
C GLY A 138 16.88 10.10 20.47
#